data_3878aaec5a7892e6e5b5c74c5a723361
#
_entry.id   3878aaec5a7892e6e5b5c74c5a723361
#
_cell.length_a   1.000
_cell.length_b   1.000
_cell.length_c   1.000
_cell.angle_alpha   90.00
_cell.angle_beta   90.00
_cell.angle_gamma   90.00
#
_symmetry.space_group_name_H-M   'P 1'
#
loop_
_entity.id
_entity.type
_entity.pdbx_description
1 polymer ?
#
loop_
_entity_poly.entity_id
_entity_poly.type
_entity_poly.pdbx_seq_one_letter_code
_entity_poly.pdbx_strand_id
1 'polypeptide(L)'
;MYKAEPIATTARRATPRPGRPLLRHLCCVLLVVAFVHLYQLYRLVDELFGPGFLLVSPLVLPLAILLLALLLARRNRGQTPFKTWVVVSGMALCLAALAVPDADIAVKRIHVAQYLLLSLAVRHALAVNTRGVELTAAGSLLGGLYGVHDELLQGLHPDRTYGLRDMLVNFLAASGGSLAWHGLGLFDGSRQPPPPAADSRLGWVAPLALAVAVTAMAVPLFACRGQAALPWWPVLPLAALLVAGTLETFGQGRRPCPPCLPLMTVAALFLLYPLAVNVLQIPFY
;
A
#
# COMPACT_ATOMS: atom_id res chain seq x y z
N MET A 1 42.10 -2.81 47.83
CA MET A 1 41.04 -2.02 47.21
C MET A 1 40.74 -2.65 45.87
N TYR A 2 39.81 -3.63 45.80
CA TYR A 2 39.44 -4.37 44.59
C TYR A 2 38.36 -3.56 43.86
N LYS A 3 38.65 -3.11 42.63
CA LYS A 3 37.67 -2.53 41.71
C LYS A 3 36.86 -3.67 41.10
N ALA A 4 35.59 -3.79 41.47
CA ALA A 4 34.66 -4.70 40.80
C ALA A 4 34.35 -4.13 39.39
N GLU A 5 34.68 -4.90 38.35
CA GLU A 5 34.24 -4.61 36.97
C GLU A 5 32.74 -4.83 36.85
N PRO A 6 31.99 -3.95 36.17
CA PRO A 6 30.56 -4.15 35.94
C PRO A 6 30.36 -5.31 34.96
N ILE A 7 29.64 -6.33 35.41
CA ILE A 7 29.16 -7.43 34.59
C ILE A 7 28.23 -6.85 33.51
N ALA A 8 28.71 -6.74 32.29
CA ALA A 8 27.91 -6.37 31.12
C ALA A 8 26.89 -7.50 30.85
N THR A 9 25.68 -7.32 31.35
CA THR A 9 24.53 -8.16 30.99
C THR A 9 24.23 -7.97 29.50
N THR A 10 24.78 -8.88 28.69
CA THR A 10 24.42 -9.02 27.26
C THR A 10 22.95 -9.42 27.18
N ALA A 11 22.07 -8.44 27.06
CA ALA A 11 20.67 -8.68 26.77
C ALA A 11 20.60 -9.46 25.44
N ARG A 12 20.28 -10.75 25.49
CA ARG A 12 20.03 -11.62 24.34
C ARG A 12 19.00 -10.93 23.45
N ARG A 13 19.43 -10.39 22.31
CA ARG A 13 18.54 -9.88 21.27
C ARG A 13 17.66 -11.05 20.82
N ALA A 14 16.39 -10.99 21.15
CA ALA A 14 15.41 -11.91 20.61
C ALA A 14 15.38 -11.71 19.07
N THR A 15 15.92 -12.66 18.33
CA THR A 15 15.84 -12.66 16.87
C THR A 15 14.38 -12.70 16.46
N PRO A 16 13.90 -11.78 15.59
CA PRO A 16 12.51 -11.81 15.14
C PRO A 16 12.25 -13.18 14.48
N ARG A 17 11.17 -13.84 14.87
CA ARG A 17 10.76 -15.11 14.25
C ARG A 17 10.50 -14.86 12.76
N PRO A 18 11.15 -15.57 11.83
CA PRO A 18 11.16 -15.26 10.39
C PRO A 18 9.77 -15.26 9.72
N GLY A 19 8.78 -15.98 10.26
CA GLY A 19 7.42 -16.04 9.68
C GLY A 19 6.54 -14.81 9.91
N ARG A 20 6.87 -13.93 10.85
CA ARG A 20 6.03 -12.77 11.18
C ARG A 20 5.93 -11.70 10.08
N PRO A 21 7.03 -11.34 9.36
CA PRO A 21 6.94 -10.37 8.27
C PRO A 21 6.08 -10.87 7.11
N LEU A 22 6.26 -12.13 6.70
CA LEU A 22 5.49 -12.74 5.63
C LEU A 22 3.99 -12.73 5.92
N LEU A 23 3.58 -13.10 7.14
CA LEU A 23 2.19 -13.10 7.56
C LEU A 23 1.55 -11.71 7.44
N ARG A 24 2.29 -10.63 7.78
CA ARG A 24 1.78 -9.26 7.66
C ARG A 24 1.54 -8.85 6.21
N HIS A 25 2.46 -9.20 5.30
CA HIS A 25 2.26 -8.96 3.86
C HIS A 25 1.12 -9.81 3.30
N LEU A 26 0.98 -11.05 3.73
CA LEU A 26 -0.17 -11.89 3.37
C LEU A 26 -1.49 -11.27 3.82
N CYS A 27 -1.57 -10.70 5.01
CA CYS A 27 -2.74 -9.95 5.46
C CYS A 27 -3.08 -8.77 4.52
N CYS A 28 -2.08 -8.05 4.01
CA CYS A 28 -2.32 -6.97 3.04
C CYS A 28 -2.93 -7.51 1.74
N VAL A 29 -2.38 -8.62 1.21
CA VAL A 29 -2.92 -9.27 -0.01
C VAL A 29 -4.36 -9.75 0.22
N LEU A 30 -4.63 -10.40 1.34
CA LEU A 30 -5.97 -10.88 1.68
C LEU A 30 -6.98 -9.73 1.85
N LEU A 31 -6.55 -8.59 2.39
CA LEU A 31 -7.39 -7.39 2.45
C LEU A 31 -7.76 -6.88 1.05
N VAL A 32 -6.79 -6.83 0.12
CA VAL A 32 -7.07 -6.41 -1.26
C VAL A 32 -8.05 -7.37 -1.93
N VAL A 33 -7.83 -8.68 -1.80
CA VAL A 33 -8.77 -9.68 -2.33
C VAL A 33 -10.17 -9.51 -1.71
N ALA A 34 -10.24 -9.25 -0.40
CA ALA A 34 -11.52 -8.99 0.27
C ALA A 34 -12.20 -7.72 -0.29
N PHE A 35 -11.45 -6.66 -0.62
CA PHE A 35 -12.01 -5.43 -1.18
C PHE A 35 -12.72 -5.66 -2.51
N VAL A 36 -12.21 -6.55 -3.36
CA VAL A 36 -12.89 -6.93 -4.61
C VAL A 36 -14.30 -7.47 -4.34
N HIS A 37 -14.47 -8.23 -3.27
CA HIS A 37 -15.75 -8.85 -2.90
C HIS A 37 -16.67 -7.94 -2.06
N LEU A 38 -16.19 -6.79 -1.55
CA LEU A 38 -17.03 -5.87 -0.79
C LEU A 38 -18.14 -5.19 -1.61
N TYR A 39 -18.11 -5.32 -2.93
CA TYR A 39 -19.19 -4.83 -3.78
C TYR A 39 -20.55 -5.45 -3.45
N GLN A 40 -20.59 -6.73 -3.11
CA GLN A 40 -21.82 -7.40 -2.70
C GLN A 40 -22.36 -6.84 -1.38
N LEU A 41 -21.45 -6.60 -0.42
CA LEU A 41 -21.82 -5.93 0.84
C LEU A 41 -22.32 -4.50 0.59
N TYR A 42 -21.67 -3.79 -0.34
CA TYR A 42 -22.09 -2.46 -0.76
C TYR A 42 -23.53 -2.46 -1.29
N ARG A 43 -23.89 -3.38 -2.19
CA ARG A 43 -25.25 -3.50 -2.71
C ARG A 43 -26.26 -3.74 -1.59
N LEU A 44 -25.95 -4.63 -0.65
CA LEU A 44 -26.80 -4.87 0.51
C LEU A 44 -27.00 -3.60 1.35
N VAL A 45 -25.92 -2.83 1.58
CA VAL A 45 -25.98 -1.57 2.34
C VAL A 45 -26.80 -0.51 1.59
N ASP A 46 -26.68 -0.42 0.26
CA ASP A 46 -27.47 0.46 -0.57
C ASP A 46 -28.97 0.12 -0.52
N GLU A 47 -29.29 -1.15 -0.59
CA GLU A 47 -30.68 -1.66 -0.46
C GLU A 47 -31.28 -1.36 0.93
N LEU A 48 -30.48 -1.45 2.00
CA LEU A 48 -30.95 -1.26 3.37
C LEU A 48 -31.04 0.22 3.79
N PHE A 49 -30.09 1.05 3.38
CA PHE A 49 -29.93 2.43 3.89
C PHE A 49 -30.07 3.50 2.81
N GLY A 50 -30.14 3.09 1.54
CA GLY A 50 -30.26 3.96 0.38
C GLY A 50 -28.95 4.67 -0.01
N PRO A 51 -28.93 5.32 -1.20
CA PRO A 51 -27.72 5.89 -1.79
C PRO A 51 -27.11 7.06 -0.98
N GLY A 52 -27.92 7.76 -0.18
CA GLY A 52 -27.44 8.86 0.66
C GLY A 52 -26.45 8.41 1.74
N PHE A 53 -26.63 7.21 2.28
CA PHE A 53 -25.71 6.66 3.27
C PHE A 53 -24.32 6.40 2.66
N LEU A 54 -24.28 5.91 1.43
CA LEU A 54 -23.05 5.59 0.72
C LEU A 54 -22.28 6.84 0.25
N LEU A 55 -22.97 7.95 0.09
CA LEU A 55 -22.34 9.24 -0.19
C LEU A 55 -21.58 9.76 1.03
N VAL A 56 -22.11 9.55 2.23
CA VAL A 56 -21.59 10.10 3.49
C VAL A 56 -20.60 9.17 4.18
N SER A 57 -20.85 7.85 4.12
CA SER A 57 -20.04 6.85 4.85
C SER A 57 -18.52 6.91 4.58
N PRO A 58 -18.04 7.18 3.35
CA PRO A 58 -16.60 7.30 3.09
C PRO A 58 -15.93 8.51 3.74
N LEU A 59 -16.71 9.50 4.19
CA LEU A 59 -16.21 10.66 4.94
C LEU A 59 -16.00 10.35 6.42
N VAL A 60 -16.71 9.37 6.97
CA VAL A 60 -16.70 9.06 8.40
C VAL A 60 -15.31 8.67 8.87
N LEU A 61 -14.62 7.80 8.16
CA LEU A 61 -13.30 7.31 8.57
C LEU A 61 -12.22 8.42 8.55
N PRO A 62 -12.06 9.23 7.48
CA PRO A 62 -11.13 10.35 7.48
C PRO A 62 -11.42 11.36 8.59
N LEU A 63 -12.69 11.67 8.84
CA LEU A 63 -13.09 12.59 9.92
C LEU A 63 -12.82 12.01 11.30
N ALA A 64 -13.08 10.72 11.53
CA ALA A 64 -12.75 10.04 12.78
C ALA A 64 -11.24 10.03 13.04
N ILE A 65 -10.43 9.82 12.01
CA ILE A 65 -8.97 9.89 12.11
C ILE A 65 -8.52 11.31 12.45
N LEU A 66 -9.07 12.32 11.78
CA LEU A 66 -8.75 13.72 12.07
C LEU A 66 -9.11 14.07 13.52
N LEU A 67 -10.29 13.67 14.00
CA LEU A 67 -10.72 13.87 15.37
C LEU A 67 -9.79 13.15 16.34
N LEU A 68 -9.47 11.88 16.09
CA LEU A 68 -8.52 11.13 16.93
C LEU A 68 -7.15 11.80 16.97
N ALA A 69 -6.66 12.28 15.83
CA ALA A 69 -5.40 13.00 15.73
C ALA A 69 -5.42 14.27 16.59
N LEU A 70 -6.50 15.06 16.53
CA LEU A 70 -6.66 16.26 17.34
C LEU A 70 -6.74 15.96 18.85
N LEU A 71 -7.45 14.89 19.22
CA LEU A 71 -7.54 14.45 20.61
C LEU A 71 -6.18 13.99 21.16
N LEU A 72 -5.44 13.19 20.37
CA LEU A 72 -4.09 12.75 20.73
C LEU A 72 -3.12 13.93 20.84
N ALA A 73 -3.20 14.90 19.91
CA ALA A 73 -2.39 16.11 19.97
C ALA A 73 -2.65 16.93 21.25
N ARG A 74 -3.92 17.04 21.65
CA ARG A 74 -4.29 17.72 22.91
C ARG A 74 -3.81 16.98 24.15
N ARG A 75 -3.91 15.64 24.17
CA ARG A 75 -3.52 14.80 25.29
C ARG A 75 -2.00 14.73 25.48
N ASN A 76 -1.24 14.68 24.39
CA ASN A 76 0.21 14.43 24.41
C ASN A 76 1.04 15.71 24.23
N ARG A 77 0.51 16.88 24.57
CA ARG A 77 1.26 18.14 24.52
C ARG A 77 2.59 18.00 25.28
N GLY A 78 3.69 17.78 24.53
CA GLY A 78 5.06 17.72 25.03
C GLY A 78 5.71 16.33 25.13
N GLN A 79 5.04 15.21 24.85
CA GLN A 79 5.62 13.88 25.04
C GLN A 79 5.89 13.06 23.77
N THR A 80 5.25 13.37 22.63
CA THR A 80 5.47 12.65 21.37
C THR A 80 5.69 13.63 20.23
N PRO A 81 6.50 13.28 19.22
CA PRO A 81 6.69 14.11 18.02
C PRO A 81 5.45 14.01 17.12
N PHE A 82 4.29 14.39 17.64
CA PHE A 82 3.07 14.47 16.87
C PHE A 82 3.18 15.60 15.84
N LYS A 83 3.13 15.25 14.57
CA LYS A 83 3.27 16.21 13.46
C LYS A 83 1.90 16.54 12.87
N THR A 84 1.16 17.44 13.54
CA THR A 84 -0.20 17.82 13.13
C THR A 84 -0.30 18.17 11.64
N TRP A 85 0.66 18.94 11.11
CA TRP A 85 0.64 19.35 9.71
C TRP A 85 0.75 18.17 8.75
N VAL A 86 1.49 17.08 9.11
CA VAL A 86 1.60 15.86 8.29
C VAL A 86 0.27 15.09 8.29
N VAL A 87 -0.41 15.02 9.44
CA VAL A 87 -1.76 14.43 9.52
C VAL A 87 -2.75 15.21 8.67
N VAL A 88 -2.74 16.54 8.78
CA VAL A 88 -3.62 17.42 7.99
C VAL A 88 -3.35 17.25 6.50
N SER A 89 -2.07 17.21 6.07
CA SER A 89 -1.71 16.97 4.67
C SER A 89 -2.19 15.59 4.19
N GLY A 90 -2.03 14.55 5.02
CA GLY A 90 -2.54 13.21 4.71
C GLY A 90 -4.07 13.19 4.53
N MET A 91 -4.78 13.86 5.44
CA MET A 91 -6.25 13.97 5.32
C MET A 91 -6.68 14.81 4.12
N ALA A 92 -5.95 15.88 3.79
CA ALA A 92 -6.21 16.68 2.58
C ALA A 92 -6.08 15.83 1.30
N LEU A 93 -5.09 14.93 1.22
CA LEU A 93 -4.99 13.98 0.11
C LEU A 93 -6.17 13.00 0.07
N CYS A 94 -6.62 12.48 1.22
CA CYS A 94 -7.81 11.62 1.27
C CYS A 94 -9.08 12.37 0.82
N LEU A 95 -9.24 13.64 1.22
CA LEU A 95 -10.35 14.47 0.77
C LEU A 95 -10.27 14.77 -0.74
N ALA A 96 -9.06 15.05 -1.26
CA ALA A 96 -8.84 15.19 -2.70
C ALA A 96 -9.20 13.91 -3.46
N ALA A 97 -8.84 12.74 -2.90
CA ALA A 97 -9.21 11.44 -3.48
C ALA A 97 -10.75 11.25 -3.57
N LEU A 98 -11.52 11.79 -2.62
CA LEU A 98 -12.99 11.74 -2.67
C LEU A 98 -13.60 12.59 -3.80
N ALA A 99 -12.84 13.56 -4.31
CA ALA A 99 -13.29 14.42 -5.42
C ALA A 99 -12.95 13.86 -6.81
N VAL A 100 -12.13 12.82 -6.90
CA VAL A 100 -11.69 12.21 -8.18
C VAL A 100 -12.79 11.37 -8.86
N PRO A 101 -13.59 10.54 -8.14
CA PRO A 101 -14.65 9.74 -8.76
C PRO A 101 -15.75 10.61 -9.35
N ASP A 102 -16.44 10.08 -10.37
CA ASP A 102 -17.60 10.73 -10.94
C ASP A 102 -18.71 10.92 -9.88
N ALA A 103 -19.41 12.03 -9.95
CA ALA A 103 -20.46 12.39 -9.00
C ALA A 103 -21.57 11.32 -8.95
N ASP A 104 -21.86 10.73 -10.10
CA ASP A 104 -22.94 9.75 -10.29
C ASP A 104 -22.59 8.34 -9.76
N ILE A 105 -21.31 8.08 -9.41
CA ILE A 105 -20.86 6.77 -8.95
C ILE A 105 -20.32 6.88 -7.50
N ALA A 106 -21.25 7.12 -6.56
CA ALA A 106 -20.91 7.29 -5.14
C ALA A 106 -20.12 6.11 -4.55
N VAL A 107 -20.36 4.89 -5.06
CA VAL A 107 -19.69 3.66 -4.60
C VAL A 107 -18.17 3.74 -4.68
N LYS A 108 -17.63 4.40 -5.69
CA LYS A 108 -16.19 4.52 -5.89
C LYS A 108 -15.47 5.30 -4.77
N ARG A 109 -16.20 6.11 -4.01
CA ARG A 109 -15.66 6.83 -2.85
C ARG A 109 -15.28 5.91 -1.68
N ILE A 110 -15.82 4.68 -1.63
CA ILE A 110 -15.46 3.70 -0.60
C ILE A 110 -13.98 3.32 -0.67
N HIS A 111 -13.37 3.38 -1.86
CA HIS A 111 -11.94 3.12 -2.04
C HIS A 111 -11.07 4.00 -1.15
N VAL A 112 -11.49 5.23 -0.86
CA VAL A 112 -10.73 6.11 0.03
C VAL A 112 -10.63 5.52 1.44
N ALA A 113 -11.75 5.04 2.00
CA ALA A 113 -11.75 4.40 3.31
C ALA A 113 -10.96 3.07 3.31
N GLN A 114 -11.13 2.26 2.27
CA GLN A 114 -10.43 1.00 2.09
C GLN A 114 -8.91 1.19 2.05
N TYR A 115 -8.43 2.14 1.24
CA TYR A 115 -7.00 2.38 1.05
C TYR A 115 -6.36 3.16 2.20
N LEU A 116 -7.14 3.97 2.91
CA LEU A 116 -6.71 4.55 4.17
C LEU A 116 -6.43 3.44 5.21
N LEU A 117 -7.31 2.45 5.33
CA LEU A 117 -7.11 1.29 6.22
C LEU A 117 -5.99 0.38 5.73
N LEU A 118 -5.93 0.07 4.43
CA LEU A 118 -4.87 -0.75 3.86
C LEU A 118 -3.50 -0.13 4.11
N SER A 119 -3.37 1.20 4.00
CA SER A 119 -2.11 1.90 4.27
C SER A 119 -1.61 1.69 5.70
N LEU A 120 -2.50 1.51 6.68
CA LEU A 120 -2.14 1.16 8.05
C LEU A 120 -1.55 -0.27 8.14
N ALA A 121 -2.20 -1.23 7.47
CA ALA A 121 -1.70 -2.61 7.41
C ALA A 121 -0.34 -2.70 6.70
N VAL A 122 -0.20 -2.00 5.57
CA VAL A 122 1.05 -1.90 4.80
C VAL A 122 2.15 -1.28 5.65
N ARG A 123 1.87 -0.17 6.33
CA ARG A 123 2.82 0.47 7.24
C ARG A 123 3.25 -0.48 8.36
N HIS A 124 2.33 -1.22 8.97
CA HIS A 124 2.64 -2.22 9.98
C HIS A 124 3.53 -3.35 9.43
N ALA A 125 3.30 -3.77 8.19
CA ALA A 125 4.10 -4.81 7.54
C ALA A 125 5.54 -4.33 7.26
N LEU A 126 5.70 -3.10 6.74
CA LEU A 126 6.99 -2.51 6.39
C LEU A 126 7.80 -2.05 7.62
N ALA A 127 7.15 -1.70 8.73
CA ALA A 127 7.81 -1.18 9.93
C ALA A 127 8.80 -2.13 10.60
N VAL A 128 8.86 -3.40 10.17
CA VAL A 128 9.87 -4.38 10.61
C VAL A 128 11.27 -3.94 10.17
N ASN A 129 11.38 -3.39 8.95
CA ASN A 129 12.67 -3.14 8.30
C ASN A 129 12.88 -1.66 7.90
N THR A 130 11.83 -0.84 7.94
CA THR A 130 11.84 0.54 7.43
C THR A 130 11.26 1.50 8.46
N ARG A 131 11.65 2.79 8.45
CA ARG A 131 11.26 3.78 9.46
C ARG A 131 11.12 5.19 8.89
N GLY A 132 10.48 6.05 9.67
CA GLY A 132 10.39 7.48 9.39
C GLY A 132 9.82 7.80 8.02
N VAL A 133 10.48 8.71 7.30
CA VAL A 133 10.06 9.15 5.96
C VAL A 133 10.15 8.01 4.94
N GLU A 134 11.16 7.14 5.06
CA GLU A 134 11.33 5.98 4.19
C GLU A 134 10.15 5.01 4.32
N LEU A 135 9.71 4.73 5.56
CA LEU A 135 8.51 3.93 5.81
C LEU A 135 7.25 4.55 5.19
N THR A 136 7.15 5.89 5.24
CA THR A 136 6.02 6.62 4.67
C THR A 136 6.01 6.51 3.15
N ALA A 137 7.15 6.75 2.50
CA ALA A 137 7.27 6.67 1.04
C ALA A 137 7.07 5.23 0.53
N ALA A 138 7.70 4.24 1.18
CA ALA A 138 7.52 2.83 0.83
C ALA A 138 6.06 2.38 1.05
N GLY A 139 5.42 2.86 2.13
CA GLY A 139 4.00 2.61 2.41
C GLY A 139 3.08 3.18 1.34
N SER A 140 3.34 4.40 0.86
CA SER A 140 2.60 5.04 -0.23
C SER A 140 2.76 4.27 -1.54
N LEU A 141 3.99 3.91 -1.90
CA LEU A 141 4.27 3.15 -3.13
C LEU A 141 3.64 1.77 -3.10
N LEU A 142 3.83 1.00 -2.03
CA LEU A 142 3.26 -0.33 -1.91
C LEU A 142 1.72 -0.29 -1.84
N GLY A 143 1.15 0.69 -1.13
CA GLY A 143 -0.29 0.92 -1.12
C GLY A 143 -0.84 1.24 -2.50
N GLY A 144 -0.14 2.08 -3.27
CA GLY A 144 -0.48 2.38 -4.66
C GLY A 144 -0.40 1.15 -5.57
N LEU A 145 0.64 0.31 -5.44
CA LEU A 145 0.76 -0.94 -6.19
C LEU A 145 -0.38 -1.92 -5.84
N TYR A 146 -0.76 -2.03 -4.57
CA TYR A 146 -1.97 -2.77 -4.19
C TYR A 146 -3.23 -2.20 -4.84
N GLY A 147 -3.29 -0.84 -5.02
CA GLY A 147 -4.39 -0.19 -5.74
C GLY A 147 -4.48 -0.59 -7.20
N VAL A 148 -3.34 -0.70 -7.88
CA VAL A 148 -3.30 -1.24 -9.26
C VAL A 148 -3.72 -2.72 -9.27
N HIS A 149 -3.23 -3.50 -8.31
CA HIS A 149 -3.57 -4.92 -8.20
C HIS A 149 -5.08 -5.15 -7.95
N ASP A 150 -5.69 -4.34 -7.09
CA ASP A 150 -7.13 -4.38 -6.83
C ASP A 150 -7.94 -4.14 -8.12
N GLU A 151 -7.60 -3.09 -8.87
CA GLU A 151 -8.27 -2.78 -10.13
C GLU A 151 -8.09 -3.86 -11.19
N LEU A 152 -6.90 -4.47 -11.28
CA LEU A 152 -6.67 -5.59 -12.18
C LEU A 152 -7.50 -6.82 -11.78
N LEU A 153 -7.65 -7.12 -10.48
CA LEU A 153 -8.55 -8.17 -9.99
C LEU A 153 -10.02 -7.85 -10.29
N GLN A 154 -10.44 -6.59 -10.11
CA GLN A 154 -11.77 -6.15 -10.47
C GLN A 154 -12.04 -6.33 -11.97
N GLY A 155 -11.06 -6.05 -12.82
CA GLY A 155 -11.17 -6.27 -14.26
C GLY A 155 -11.37 -7.73 -14.68
N LEU A 156 -11.05 -8.71 -13.83
CA LEU A 156 -11.32 -10.12 -14.05
C LEU A 156 -12.72 -10.54 -13.58
N HIS A 157 -13.44 -9.68 -12.86
CA HIS A 157 -14.78 -9.98 -12.34
C HIS A 157 -15.86 -9.49 -13.32
N PRO A 158 -16.81 -10.33 -13.74
CA PRO A 158 -17.80 -9.98 -14.79
C PRO A 158 -18.67 -8.77 -14.44
N ASP A 159 -18.94 -8.54 -13.14
CA ASP A 159 -19.79 -7.44 -12.67
C ASP A 159 -19.01 -6.18 -12.28
N ARG A 160 -17.72 -6.13 -12.58
CA ARG A 160 -16.84 -5.03 -12.17
C ARG A 160 -16.12 -4.41 -13.38
N THR A 161 -15.71 -3.18 -13.20
CA THR A 161 -14.96 -2.44 -14.20
C THR A 161 -13.57 -2.08 -13.68
N TYR A 162 -12.59 -2.16 -14.55
CA TYR A 162 -11.22 -1.73 -14.34
C TYR A 162 -11.07 -0.24 -14.68
N GLY A 163 -10.51 0.57 -13.79
CA GLY A 163 -10.46 2.01 -13.95
C GLY A 163 -9.14 2.66 -13.56
N LEU A 164 -8.48 3.39 -14.49
CA LEU A 164 -7.29 4.18 -14.17
C LEU A 164 -7.59 5.28 -13.14
N ARG A 165 -8.82 5.84 -13.17
CA ARG A 165 -9.25 6.84 -12.20
C ARG A 165 -9.33 6.24 -10.79
N ASP A 166 -9.80 5.01 -10.66
CA ASP A 166 -9.89 4.30 -9.39
C ASP A 166 -8.49 3.95 -8.84
N MET A 167 -7.53 3.62 -9.72
CA MET A 167 -6.11 3.48 -9.33
C MET A 167 -5.55 4.78 -8.75
N LEU A 168 -5.89 5.92 -9.34
CA LEU A 168 -5.47 7.23 -8.80
C LEU A 168 -6.08 7.49 -7.43
N VAL A 169 -7.37 7.20 -7.23
CA VAL A 169 -8.05 7.30 -5.93
C VAL A 169 -7.35 6.43 -4.89
N ASN A 170 -7.06 5.18 -5.23
CA ASN A 170 -6.38 4.22 -4.37
C ASN A 170 -4.98 4.72 -3.97
N PHE A 171 -4.22 5.24 -4.93
CA PHE A 171 -2.88 5.79 -4.69
C PHE A 171 -2.92 7.03 -3.79
N LEU A 172 -3.82 7.97 -4.04
CA LEU A 172 -3.98 9.18 -3.22
C LEU A 172 -4.41 8.84 -1.80
N ALA A 173 -5.37 7.93 -1.64
CA ALA A 173 -5.85 7.49 -0.34
C ALA A 173 -4.77 6.73 0.46
N ALA A 174 -4.03 5.82 -0.19
CA ALA A 174 -2.92 5.11 0.43
C ALA A 174 -1.80 6.07 0.87
N SER A 175 -1.46 7.05 0.03
CA SER A 175 -0.46 8.07 0.33
C SER A 175 -0.92 8.99 1.46
N GLY A 176 -2.17 9.43 1.42
CA GLY A 176 -2.79 10.24 2.48
C GLY A 176 -2.78 9.50 3.82
N GLY A 177 -3.18 8.23 3.82
CA GLY A 177 -3.12 7.38 5.00
C GLY A 177 -1.69 7.19 5.52
N SER A 178 -0.74 6.88 4.64
CA SER A 178 0.67 6.71 5.03
C SER A 178 1.26 7.96 5.70
N LEU A 179 0.91 9.17 5.21
CA LEU A 179 1.26 10.44 5.85
C LEU A 179 0.56 10.60 7.19
N ALA A 180 -0.75 10.34 7.28
CA ALA A 180 -1.50 10.47 8.52
C ALA A 180 -0.94 9.58 9.62
N TRP A 181 -0.65 8.32 9.32
CA TRP A 181 -0.06 7.37 10.28
C TRP A 181 1.35 7.78 10.71
N HIS A 182 2.13 8.38 9.79
CA HIS A 182 3.43 8.97 10.13
C HIS A 182 3.28 10.16 11.07
N GLY A 183 2.36 11.08 10.77
CA GLY A 183 2.07 12.21 11.63
C GLY A 183 1.61 11.82 13.03
N LEU A 184 0.88 10.70 13.16
CA LEU A 184 0.46 10.09 14.43
C LEU A 184 1.58 9.31 15.14
N GLY A 185 2.76 9.13 14.52
CA GLY A 185 3.85 8.34 15.07
C GLY A 185 3.57 6.83 15.15
N LEU A 186 2.57 6.33 14.41
CA LEU A 186 2.23 4.91 14.44
C LEU A 186 3.30 4.08 13.76
N PHE A 187 3.79 3.05 14.45
CA PHE A 187 4.83 2.12 13.99
C PHE A 187 6.19 2.76 13.67
N ASP A 188 6.47 3.99 14.09
CA ASP A 188 7.77 4.67 13.87
C ASP A 188 8.95 4.05 14.65
N GLY A 189 8.72 2.99 15.41
CA GLY A 189 9.74 2.10 15.96
C GLY A 189 10.88 2.79 16.72
N SER A 190 10.56 3.55 17.76
CA SER A 190 11.45 4.49 18.47
C SER A 190 12.60 3.89 19.29
N ARG A 191 12.84 2.56 19.26
CA ARG A 191 13.76 1.91 20.22
C ARG A 191 14.95 1.14 19.63
N GLN A 192 15.14 1.13 18.35
CA GLN A 192 16.33 0.48 17.77
C GLN A 192 17.10 1.48 16.90
N PRO A 193 18.45 1.48 16.94
CA PRO A 193 19.23 2.28 16.02
C PRO A 193 18.83 1.94 14.58
N PRO A 194 18.80 2.94 13.68
CA PRO A 194 18.54 2.67 12.27
C PRO A 194 19.52 1.61 11.78
N PRO A 195 19.11 0.69 10.90
CA PRO A 195 20.06 -0.15 10.22
C PRO A 195 21.10 0.75 9.53
N PRO A 196 22.38 0.32 9.46
CA PRO A 196 23.41 1.10 8.79
C PRO A 196 22.88 1.48 7.41
N ALA A 197 22.99 2.79 7.09
CA ALA A 197 22.48 3.35 5.86
C ALA A 197 23.11 2.59 4.68
N ALA A 198 22.35 1.71 4.06
CA ALA A 198 22.62 1.30 2.70
C ALA A 198 22.48 2.58 1.85
N ASP A 199 23.42 2.80 0.91
CA ASP A 199 23.49 4.00 0.10
C ASP A 199 22.09 4.49 -0.31
N SER A 200 21.61 5.53 0.35
CA SER A 200 20.19 5.90 0.38
C SER A 200 19.65 6.35 -0.98
N ARG A 201 20.53 6.74 -1.91
CA ARG A 201 20.13 7.20 -3.24
C ARG A 201 19.74 6.05 -4.17
N LEU A 202 20.46 4.91 -4.13
CA LEU A 202 20.15 3.74 -4.96
C LEU A 202 18.92 2.97 -4.43
N GLY A 203 18.66 3.06 -3.11
CA GLY A 203 17.54 2.37 -2.46
C GLY A 203 16.14 2.78 -2.94
N TRP A 204 15.99 3.97 -3.55
CA TRP A 204 14.70 4.46 -4.05
C TRP A 204 14.54 4.32 -5.57
N VAL A 205 15.62 4.18 -6.32
CA VAL A 205 15.55 4.03 -7.79
C VAL A 205 14.80 2.77 -8.18
N ALA A 206 15.09 1.63 -7.54
CA ALA A 206 14.45 0.37 -7.87
C ALA A 206 12.93 0.35 -7.54
N PRO A 207 12.46 0.75 -6.34
CA PRO A 207 11.03 0.85 -6.06
C PRO A 207 10.30 1.82 -6.98
N LEU A 208 10.92 2.97 -7.30
CA LEU A 208 10.33 3.95 -8.21
C LEU A 208 10.23 3.39 -9.65
N ALA A 209 11.31 2.78 -10.15
CA ALA A 209 11.31 2.15 -11.48
C ALA A 209 10.26 1.04 -11.55
N LEU A 210 10.08 0.26 -10.49
CA LEU A 210 9.04 -0.76 -10.39
C LEU A 210 7.63 -0.17 -10.42
N ALA A 211 7.39 0.91 -9.68
CA ALA A 211 6.11 1.61 -9.70
C ALA A 211 5.80 2.19 -11.09
N VAL A 212 6.79 2.78 -11.77
CA VAL A 212 6.67 3.28 -13.15
C VAL A 212 6.37 2.14 -14.12
N ALA A 213 7.06 0.99 -14.01
CA ALA A 213 6.83 -0.15 -14.89
C ALA A 213 5.42 -0.76 -14.71
N VAL A 214 4.91 -0.84 -13.47
CA VAL A 214 3.54 -1.30 -13.20
C VAL A 214 2.52 -0.33 -13.79
N THR A 215 2.74 0.97 -13.65
CA THR A 215 1.85 1.99 -14.24
C THR A 215 1.89 1.93 -15.77
N ALA A 216 3.08 1.78 -16.37
CA ALA A 216 3.26 1.61 -17.81
C ALA A 216 2.61 0.33 -18.33
N MET A 217 2.48 -0.70 -17.52
CA MET A 217 1.72 -1.90 -17.84
C MET A 217 0.21 -1.67 -17.76
N ALA A 218 -0.25 -0.98 -16.72
CA ALA A 218 -1.68 -0.80 -16.46
C ALA A 218 -2.38 0.02 -17.56
N VAL A 219 -1.72 1.03 -18.12
CA VAL A 219 -2.29 1.90 -19.17
C VAL A 219 -2.63 1.14 -20.46
N PRO A 220 -1.72 0.36 -21.07
CA PRO A 220 -2.07 -0.43 -22.28
C PRO A 220 -3.10 -1.53 -21.99
N LEU A 221 -3.02 -2.18 -20.82
CA LEU A 221 -4.02 -3.17 -20.43
C LEU A 221 -5.42 -2.53 -20.33
N PHE A 222 -5.49 -1.30 -19.82
CA PHE A 222 -6.73 -0.54 -19.82
C PHE A 222 -7.30 -0.31 -21.21
N ALA A 223 -6.45 -0.03 -22.19
CA ALA A 223 -6.88 0.14 -23.59
C ALA A 223 -7.37 -1.17 -24.22
N CYS A 224 -6.90 -2.32 -23.74
CA CYS A 224 -7.27 -3.65 -24.20
C CYS A 224 -8.41 -4.30 -23.39
N ARG A 225 -9.03 -3.57 -22.46
CA ARG A 225 -10.14 -4.10 -21.68
C ARG A 225 -11.29 -4.58 -22.56
N GLY A 226 -11.98 -5.62 -22.14
CA GLY A 226 -13.07 -6.23 -22.88
C GLY A 226 -12.63 -7.15 -24.02
N GLN A 227 -11.32 -7.31 -24.27
CA GLN A 227 -10.80 -8.24 -25.25
C GLN A 227 -10.66 -9.64 -24.63
N ALA A 228 -10.95 -10.68 -25.44
CA ALA A 228 -10.80 -12.08 -25.03
C ALA A 228 -9.33 -12.50 -24.87
N ALA A 229 -8.40 -11.74 -25.43
CA ALA A 229 -6.97 -11.98 -25.33
C ALA A 229 -6.23 -10.65 -25.09
N LEU A 230 -5.35 -10.63 -24.10
CA LEU A 230 -4.50 -9.49 -23.80
C LEU A 230 -3.13 -9.65 -24.49
N PRO A 231 -2.56 -8.56 -25.05
CA PRO A 231 -1.20 -8.59 -25.55
C PRO A 231 -0.19 -8.78 -24.42
N TRP A 232 0.90 -9.47 -24.70
CA TRP A 232 1.98 -9.72 -23.72
C TRP A 232 2.97 -8.56 -23.59
N TRP A 233 3.10 -7.73 -24.60
CA TRP A 233 4.11 -6.68 -24.64
C TRP A 233 4.01 -5.65 -23.48
N PRO A 234 2.82 -5.31 -22.92
CA PRO A 234 2.76 -4.34 -21.82
C PRO A 234 3.46 -4.79 -20.53
N VAL A 235 3.61 -6.10 -20.34
CA VAL A 235 4.26 -6.65 -19.14
C VAL A 235 5.78 -6.78 -19.27
N LEU A 236 6.34 -6.61 -20.48
CA LEU A 236 7.79 -6.77 -20.73
C LEU A 236 8.66 -5.83 -19.88
N PRO A 237 8.36 -4.52 -19.70
CA PRO A 237 9.15 -3.64 -18.84
C PRO A 237 9.17 -4.12 -17.39
N LEU A 238 8.03 -4.58 -16.88
CA LEU A 238 7.93 -5.11 -15.53
C LEU A 238 8.71 -6.43 -15.39
N ALA A 239 8.57 -7.35 -16.34
CA ALA A 239 9.32 -8.60 -16.36
C ALA A 239 10.83 -8.36 -16.37
N ALA A 240 11.31 -7.45 -17.23
CA ALA A 240 12.72 -7.08 -17.31
C ALA A 240 13.26 -6.52 -15.97
N LEU A 241 12.51 -5.64 -15.32
CA LEU A 241 12.90 -5.10 -14.01
C LEU A 241 12.92 -6.15 -12.93
N LEU A 242 11.97 -7.09 -12.91
CA LEU A 242 11.94 -8.18 -11.94
C LEU A 242 13.10 -9.14 -12.15
N VAL A 243 13.42 -9.48 -13.38
CA VAL A 243 14.59 -10.32 -13.72
C VAL A 243 15.87 -9.59 -13.31
N ALA A 244 16.05 -8.33 -13.68
CA ALA A 244 17.24 -7.56 -13.30
C ALA A 244 17.40 -7.46 -11.78
N GLY A 245 16.33 -7.15 -11.04
CA GLY A 245 16.36 -7.07 -9.59
C GLY A 245 16.65 -8.41 -8.90
N THR A 246 16.14 -9.53 -9.45
CA THR A 246 16.45 -10.86 -8.93
C THR A 246 17.92 -11.24 -9.19
N LEU A 247 18.42 -11.02 -10.40
CA LEU A 247 19.81 -11.28 -10.74
C LEU A 247 20.78 -10.45 -9.88
N GLU A 248 20.49 -9.17 -9.65
CA GLU A 248 21.30 -8.33 -8.79
C GLU A 248 21.30 -8.83 -7.34
N THR A 249 20.14 -9.22 -6.82
CA THR A 249 19.99 -9.72 -5.45
C THR A 249 20.78 -11.03 -5.24
N PHE A 250 20.68 -11.98 -6.17
CA PHE A 250 21.34 -13.28 -6.06
C PHE A 250 22.82 -13.23 -6.49
N GLY A 251 23.16 -12.42 -7.49
CA GLY A 251 24.52 -12.34 -8.05
C GLY A 251 25.51 -11.64 -7.13
N GLN A 252 25.09 -10.67 -6.33
CA GLN A 252 25.98 -9.90 -5.47
C GLN A 252 26.00 -10.35 -4.02
N GLY A 253 25.20 -11.34 -3.63
CA GLY A 253 25.07 -11.77 -2.22
C GLY A 253 24.59 -10.65 -1.27
N ARG A 254 24.13 -9.52 -1.83
CA ARG A 254 23.62 -8.39 -1.06
C ARG A 254 22.23 -8.70 -0.54
N ARG A 255 21.95 -8.29 0.68
CA ARG A 255 20.57 -8.35 1.19
C ARG A 255 19.74 -7.34 0.40
N PRO A 256 18.56 -7.76 -0.14
CA PRO A 256 17.69 -6.83 -0.83
C PRO A 256 17.32 -5.66 0.11
N CYS A 257 17.14 -4.48 -0.47
CA CYS A 257 16.69 -3.33 0.33
C CYS A 257 15.36 -3.70 1.02
N PRO A 258 15.16 -3.33 2.28
CA PRO A 258 14.02 -3.79 3.07
C PRO A 258 12.64 -3.59 2.39
N PRO A 259 12.35 -2.47 1.69
CA PRO A 259 11.07 -2.30 0.99
C PRO A 259 11.02 -3.02 -0.37
N CYS A 260 12.16 -3.40 -0.97
CA CYS A 260 12.20 -3.93 -2.33
C CYS A 260 11.55 -5.30 -2.45
N LEU A 261 11.77 -6.20 -1.49
CA LEU A 261 11.22 -7.56 -1.55
C LEU A 261 9.69 -7.59 -1.61
N PRO A 262 8.94 -6.93 -0.70
CA PRO A 262 7.48 -6.89 -0.80
C PRO A 262 6.98 -6.19 -2.06
N LEU A 263 7.65 -5.12 -2.52
CA LEU A 263 7.31 -4.45 -3.77
C LEU A 263 7.49 -5.37 -4.98
N MET A 264 8.61 -6.11 -5.05
CA MET A 264 8.87 -7.09 -6.11
C MET A 264 7.86 -8.24 -6.09
N THR A 265 7.49 -8.73 -4.91
CA THR A 265 6.50 -9.81 -4.78
C THR A 265 5.14 -9.36 -5.33
N VAL A 266 4.67 -8.17 -4.97
CA VAL A 266 3.41 -7.63 -5.50
C VAL A 266 3.51 -7.41 -7.01
N ALA A 267 4.62 -6.85 -7.49
CA ALA A 267 4.82 -6.64 -8.92
C ALA A 267 4.87 -7.95 -9.71
N ALA A 268 5.45 -9.02 -9.15
CA ALA A 268 5.44 -10.33 -9.79
C ALA A 268 4.01 -10.89 -9.97
N LEU A 269 3.08 -10.59 -9.06
CA LEU A 269 1.68 -10.99 -9.21
C LEU A 269 1.02 -10.35 -10.44
N PHE A 270 1.44 -9.13 -10.83
CA PHE A 270 0.87 -8.46 -12.01
C PHE A 270 1.17 -9.18 -13.32
N LEU A 271 2.26 -9.96 -13.41
CA LEU A 271 2.57 -10.76 -14.58
C LEU A 271 1.55 -11.89 -14.81
N LEU A 272 0.79 -12.24 -13.77
CA LEU A 272 -0.24 -13.29 -13.87
C LEU A 272 -1.49 -12.83 -14.62
N TYR A 273 -1.77 -11.52 -14.76
CA TYR A 273 -3.00 -11.06 -15.41
C TYR A 273 -3.12 -11.42 -16.87
N PRO A 274 -2.13 -11.14 -17.75
CA PRO A 274 -2.21 -11.60 -19.12
C PRO A 274 -2.30 -13.12 -19.22
N LEU A 275 -1.62 -13.84 -18.33
CA LEU A 275 -1.71 -15.30 -18.26
C LEU A 275 -3.14 -15.75 -17.91
N ALA A 276 -3.71 -15.19 -16.84
CA ALA A 276 -5.05 -15.53 -16.39
C ALA A 276 -6.10 -15.25 -17.48
N VAL A 277 -6.07 -14.06 -18.11
CA VAL A 277 -7.00 -13.69 -19.18
C VAL A 277 -6.85 -14.61 -20.39
N ASN A 278 -5.62 -14.80 -20.87
CA ASN A 278 -5.37 -15.54 -22.10
C ASN A 278 -5.55 -17.06 -21.96
N VAL A 279 -5.25 -17.62 -20.77
CA VAL A 279 -5.38 -19.07 -20.53
C VAL A 279 -6.79 -19.44 -20.10
N LEU A 280 -7.38 -18.65 -19.19
CA LEU A 280 -8.72 -18.92 -18.67
C LEU A 280 -9.82 -18.33 -19.56
N GLN A 281 -9.44 -17.51 -20.57
CA GLN A 281 -10.35 -16.79 -21.46
C GLN A 281 -11.41 -15.97 -20.71
N ILE A 282 -10.98 -15.38 -19.59
CA ILE A 282 -11.81 -14.48 -18.79
C ILE A 282 -11.63 -13.07 -19.36
N PRO A 283 -12.68 -12.41 -19.87
CA PRO A 283 -12.58 -11.05 -20.37
C PRO A 283 -12.08 -10.09 -19.26
N PHE A 284 -11.22 -9.16 -19.66
CA PHE A 284 -10.69 -8.14 -18.79
C PHE A 284 -11.45 -6.83 -19.05
N TYR A 285 -12.32 -6.43 -18.13
CA TYR A 285 -13.23 -5.30 -18.28
C TYR A 285 -12.68 -3.97 -17.76
#